data_a1f02e38c9f3db30f5bdfda195d6d3c0
#
_entry.id   a1f02e38c9f3db30f5bdfda195d6d3c0
#
_cell.length_a   1.000
_cell.length_b   1.000
_cell.length_c   1.000
_cell.angle_alpha   90.00
_cell.angle_beta   90.00
_cell.angle_gamma   90.00
#
_symmetry.space_group_name_H-M   'P 1'
#
loop_
_entity.id
_entity.type
_entity.pdbx_description
1 polymer ?
#
loop_
_entity_poly.entity_id
_entity_poly.type
_entity_poly.pdbx_seq_one_letter_code
_entity_poly.pdbx_strand_id
1 'polypeptide(L)'
;LVLSHFKGHPMGGYGGAIKQLSIGCASSYGKAYIHGAGDVGKIWTADHDKFLESMAESAKSVVELFKGQIVYINVLCNMSVDCDCCAKAENPCMEDIGIVASTDPIAIDKACLDLGYKSKKKRKKHLIERIESRNGVHTIEYALHLGYGTDKYELIDIDD
;
A
#
# COMPACT_ATOMS: atom_id res chain seq x y z
N LEU A 1 -0.97 6.51 15.09
CA LEU A 1 -1.19 5.14 14.67
C LEU A 1 -1.81 5.14 13.27
N VAL A 2 -1.24 4.39 12.35
CA VAL A 2 -1.80 4.11 11.02
C VAL A 2 -2.19 2.63 10.97
N LEU A 3 -3.49 2.38 10.86
CA LEU A 3 -4.05 1.03 10.77
C LEU A 3 -4.58 0.83 9.34
N SER A 4 -4.03 -0.13 8.62
CA SER A 4 -4.37 -0.38 7.23
C SER A 4 -4.81 -1.82 7.01
N HIS A 5 -5.80 -2.01 6.16
CA HIS A 5 -6.12 -3.31 5.60
C HIS A 5 -5.23 -3.55 4.38
N PHE A 6 -4.41 -4.60 4.42
CA PHE A 6 -3.59 -4.98 3.27
C PHE A 6 -4.42 -5.79 2.27
N LYS A 7 -4.50 -5.36 1.02
CA LYS A 7 -5.31 -5.97 -0.04
C LYS A 7 -4.89 -5.46 -1.41
N GLY A 8 -5.49 -6.01 -2.46
CA GLY A 8 -5.37 -5.49 -3.82
C GLY A 8 -5.99 -4.10 -3.96
N HIS A 9 -5.62 -3.41 -5.04
CA HIS A 9 -6.20 -2.11 -5.39
C HIS A 9 -6.25 -1.94 -6.91
N PRO A 10 -7.40 -1.50 -7.47
CA PRO A 10 -7.58 -1.43 -8.92
C PRO A 10 -6.64 -0.44 -9.64
N MET A 11 -6.18 0.61 -8.96
CA MET A 11 -5.21 1.55 -9.51
C MET A 11 -3.80 1.35 -8.94
N GLY A 12 -3.61 1.30 -7.65
CA GLY A 12 -2.30 1.24 -7.01
C GLY A 12 -1.67 -0.15 -6.92
N GLY A 13 -2.33 -1.20 -7.44
CA GLY A 13 -1.87 -2.59 -7.31
C GLY A 13 -2.20 -3.19 -5.96
N TYR A 14 -1.80 -2.55 -4.88
CA TYR A 14 -2.15 -2.92 -3.50
C TYR A 14 -2.48 -1.69 -2.65
N GLY A 15 -3.06 -1.93 -1.49
CA GLY A 15 -3.25 -0.95 -0.43
C GLY A 15 -2.60 -1.42 0.86
N GLY A 16 -1.81 -0.56 1.49
CA GLY A 16 -1.11 -0.79 2.74
C GLY A 16 -0.82 0.56 3.43
N ALA A 17 0.25 0.64 4.22
CA ALA A 17 0.60 1.81 4.99
C ALA A 17 0.88 3.04 4.13
N ILE A 18 1.63 2.91 3.02
CA ILE A 18 1.95 4.02 2.11
C ILE A 18 0.67 4.60 1.51
N LYS A 19 -0.23 3.75 1.01
CA LYS A 19 -1.52 4.22 0.47
C LYS A 19 -2.39 4.88 1.54
N GLN A 20 -2.40 4.36 2.75
CA GLN A 20 -3.18 4.95 3.86
C GLN A 20 -2.64 6.33 4.24
N LEU A 21 -1.33 6.51 4.29
CA LEU A 21 -0.69 7.81 4.53
C LEU A 21 -1.03 8.83 3.44
N SER A 22 -1.01 8.42 2.17
CA SER A 22 -1.27 9.29 1.03
C SER A 22 -2.76 9.51 0.80
N ILE A 23 -3.42 8.56 0.16
CA ILE A 23 -4.84 8.66 -0.24
C ILE A 23 -5.77 8.66 0.99
N GLY A 24 -5.44 7.89 2.03
CA GLY A 24 -6.27 7.81 3.24
C GLY A 24 -6.34 9.13 3.99
N CYS A 25 -5.23 9.86 4.10
CA CYS A 25 -5.14 11.14 4.82
C CYS A 25 -5.56 12.36 3.96
N ALA A 26 -5.61 12.21 2.63
CA ALA A 26 -5.88 13.33 1.73
C ALA A 26 -7.36 13.76 1.75
N SER A 27 -7.58 15.06 1.62
CA SER A 27 -8.91 15.64 1.30
C SER A 27 -9.39 15.16 -0.09
N SER A 28 -10.64 15.42 -0.44
CA SER A 28 -11.16 15.08 -1.78
C SER A 28 -10.34 15.72 -2.90
N TYR A 29 -9.92 16.97 -2.73
CA TYR A 29 -9.02 17.64 -3.68
C TYR A 29 -7.65 16.98 -3.72
N GLY A 30 -7.06 16.69 -2.54
CA GLY A 30 -5.76 16.01 -2.44
C GLY A 30 -5.77 14.62 -3.08
N LYS A 31 -6.85 13.85 -2.90
CA LYS A 31 -7.02 12.56 -3.59
C LYS A 31 -7.01 12.72 -5.12
N ALA A 32 -7.75 13.71 -5.65
CA ALA A 32 -7.75 13.99 -7.07
C ALA A 32 -6.36 14.43 -7.58
N TYR A 33 -5.67 15.26 -6.81
CA TYR A 33 -4.31 15.73 -7.12
C TYR A 33 -3.30 14.57 -7.18
N ILE A 34 -3.33 13.67 -6.19
CA ILE A 34 -2.43 12.50 -6.14
C ILE A 34 -2.75 11.55 -7.30
N HIS A 35 -4.04 11.21 -7.54
CA HIS A 35 -4.43 10.31 -8.63
C HIS A 35 -4.11 10.89 -10.01
N GLY A 36 -4.17 12.19 -10.15
CA GLY A 36 -3.83 12.91 -11.37
C GLY A 36 -2.33 13.24 -11.52
N ALA A 37 -1.47 12.71 -10.63
CA ALA A 37 -0.03 12.99 -10.64
C ALA A 37 0.28 14.50 -10.71
N GLY A 38 -0.37 15.27 -9.81
CA GLY A 38 -0.22 16.73 -9.75
C GLY A 38 -1.24 17.54 -10.55
N ASP A 39 -2.16 16.90 -11.26
CA ASP A 39 -3.21 17.56 -12.05
C ASP A 39 -4.58 16.94 -11.75
N VAL A 40 -5.42 17.66 -11.03
CA VAL A 40 -6.76 17.19 -10.64
C VAL A 40 -7.69 16.86 -11.82
N GLY A 41 -7.39 17.38 -13.02
CA GLY A 41 -8.12 17.07 -14.24
C GLY A 41 -7.74 15.72 -14.87
N LYS A 42 -6.68 15.07 -14.40
CA LYS A 42 -6.13 13.86 -15.00
C LYS A 42 -6.31 12.59 -14.17
N ILE A 43 -7.28 12.54 -13.27
CA ILE A 43 -7.50 11.39 -12.36
C ILE A 43 -7.54 10.03 -13.11
N TRP A 44 -8.07 10.00 -14.32
CA TRP A 44 -8.24 8.78 -15.13
C TRP A 44 -7.27 8.65 -16.30
N THR A 45 -6.46 9.68 -16.55
CA THR A 45 -5.59 9.77 -17.73
C THR A 45 -4.13 10.06 -17.38
N ALA A 46 -3.80 10.22 -16.13
CA ALA A 46 -2.42 10.37 -15.69
C ALA A 46 -1.60 9.13 -16.05
N ASP A 47 -0.32 9.34 -16.31
CA ASP A 47 0.64 8.26 -16.41
C ASP A 47 0.61 7.42 -15.12
N HIS A 48 0.60 6.10 -15.28
CA HIS A 48 0.36 5.20 -14.16
C HIS A 48 1.50 5.22 -13.14
N ASP A 49 2.74 5.20 -13.61
CA ASP A 49 3.90 5.22 -12.71
C ASP A 49 4.01 6.57 -12.01
N LYS A 50 3.68 7.67 -12.68
CA LYS A 50 3.61 9.00 -12.06
C LYS A 50 2.54 9.11 -10.97
N PHE A 51 1.44 8.40 -11.11
CA PHE A 51 0.45 8.29 -10.03
C PHE A 51 1.04 7.54 -8.82
N LEU A 52 1.73 6.41 -9.02
CA LEU A 52 2.37 5.65 -7.95
C LEU A 52 3.47 6.47 -7.25
N GLU A 53 4.26 7.21 -8.01
CA GLU A 53 5.27 8.15 -7.51
C GLU A 53 4.62 9.26 -6.66
N SER A 54 3.57 9.90 -7.17
CA SER A 54 2.83 10.95 -6.45
C SER A 54 2.23 10.44 -5.13
N MET A 55 1.80 9.17 -5.12
CA MET A 55 1.32 8.52 -3.90
C MET A 55 2.46 8.36 -2.86
N ALA A 56 3.64 7.95 -3.29
CA ALA A 56 4.81 7.84 -2.41
C ALA A 56 5.28 9.21 -1.89
N GLU A 57 5.29 10.26 -2.74
CA GLU A 57 5.61 11.63 -2.36
C GLU A 57 4.65 12.18 -1.31
N SER A 58 3.35 11.95 -1.51
CA SER A 58 2.33 12.36 -0.54
C SER A 58 2.49 11.65 0.80
N ALA A 59 2.82 10.36 0.80
CA ALA A 59 3.09 9.61 2.02
C ALA A 59 4.32 10.18 2.76
N LYS A 60 5.39 10.52 2.02
CA LYS A 60 6.59 11.17 2.59
C LYS A 60 6.24 12.43 3.37
N SER A 61 5.40 13.30 2.82
CA SER A 61 5.03 14.56 3.48
C SER A 61 4.36 14.33 4.84
N VAL A 62 3.58 13.26 4.98
CA VAL A 62 2.96 12.89 6.27
C VAL A 62 4.00 12.32 7.24
N VAL A 63 4.90 11.46 6.76
CA VAL A 63 5.99 10.91 7.60
C VAL A 63 6.87 12.02 8.15
N GLU A 64 7.26 12.98 7.31
CA GLU A 64 8.08 14.11 7.70
C GLU A 64 7.38 15.03 8.71
N LEU A 65 6.07 15.28 8.53
CA LEU A 65 5.26 16.07 9.45
C LEU A 65 5.28 15.48 10.87
N PHE A 66 5.18 14.18 10.99
CA PHE A 66 5.18 13.48 12.26
C PHE A 66 6.57 13.10 12.77
N LYS A 67 7.65 13.47 12.06
CA LYS A 67 9.06 13.24 12.45
C LYS A 67 9.35 11.81 12.88
N GLY A 68 8.77 10.81 12.17
CA GLY A 68 8.92 9.41 12.47
C GLY A 68 8.15 8.90 13.72
N GLN A 69 7.31 9.72 14.33
CA GLN A 69 6.51 9.31 15.49
C GLN A 69 5.19 8.63 15.07
N ILE A 70 5.30 7.67 14.17
CA ILE A 70 4.16 6.91 13.66
C ILE A 70 4.42 5.42 13.87
N VAL A 71 3.39 4.71 14.29
CA VAL A 71 3.35 3.25 14.29
C VAL A 71 2.36 2.81 13.23
N TYR A 72 2.76 1.84 12.44
CA TYR A 72 1.98 1.26 11.35
C TYR A 72 1.54 -0.15 11.72
N ILE A 73 0.31 -0.50 11.39
CA ILE A 73 -0.25 -1.84 11.49
C ILE A 73 -0.93 -2.16 10.17
N ASN A 74 -0.51 -3.24 9.52
CA ASN A 74 -1.17 -3.79 8.34
C ASN A 74 -1.86 -5.12 8.71
N VAL A 75 -3.16 -5.20 8.44
CA VAL A 75 -3.98 -6.40 8.66
C VAL A 75 -4.06 -7.18 7.35
N LEU A 76 -3.47 -8.38 7.32
CA LEU A 76 -3.46 -9.29 6.17
C LEU A 76 -4.51 -10.38 6.35
N CYS A 77 -5.75 -9.98 6.63
CA CYS A 77 -6.91 -10.85 6.80
C CYS A 77 -8.00 -10.43 5.82
N ASN A 78 -8.78 -11.39 5.32
CA ASN A 78 -9.85 -11.14 4.35
C ASN A 78 -9.37 -10.38 3.09
N MET A 79 -8.15 -10.64 2.63
CA MET A 79 -7.55 -9.96 1.50
C MET A 79 -8.28 -10.26 0.20
N SER A 80 -8.73 -9.22 -0.50
CA SER A 80 -9.37 -9.28 -1.82
C SER A 80 -8.49 -8.63 -2.89
N VAL A 81 -8.83 -8.80 -4.16
CA VAL A 81 -8.18 -8.08 -5.28
C VAL A 81 -8.63 -6.64 -5.39
N ASP A 82 -9.77 -6.31 -4.79
CA ASP A 82 -10.35 -4.98 -4.80
C ASP A 82 -10.12 -4.25 -3.47
N CYS A 83 -10.23 -2.93 -3.54
CA CYS A 83 -10.13 -2.07 -2.38
C CYS A 83 -11.49 -1.97 -1.67
N ASP A 84 -11.49 -1.83 -0.35
CA ASP A 84 -12.68 -1.56 0.47
C ASP A 84 -13.40 -0.27 0.06
N CYS A 85 -12.75 0.59 -0.74
CA CYS A 85 -13.37 1.79 -1.30
C CYS A 85 -14.27 1.50 -2.52
N CYS A 86 -14.26 0.28 -3.05
CA CYS A 86 -15.14 -0.14 -4.14
C CYS A 86 -16.54 -0.42 -3.59
N ALA A 87 -17.57 0.08 -4.27
CA ALA A 87 -18.98 -0.11 -3.85
C ALA A 87 -19.39 -1.60 -3.84
N LYS A 88 -18.75 -2.41 -4.68
CA LYS A 88 -18.87 -3.87 -4.72
C LYS A 88 -17.46 -4.45 -4.86
N ALA A 89 -16.81 -4.70 -3.73
CA ALA A 89 -15.55 -5.42 -3.71
C ALA A 89 -15.78 -6.91 -3.92
N GLU A 90 -14.83 -7.58 -4.55
CA GLU A 90 -14.83 -9.05 -4.64
C GLU A 90 -14.65 -9.69 -3.25
N ASN A 91 -15.10 -10.92 -3.13
CA ASN A 91 -14.86 -11.71 -1.92
C ASN A 91 -13.36 -11.90 -1.68
N PRO A 92 -12.94 -12.15 -0.41
CA PRO A 92 -11.55 -12.47 -0.11
C PRO A 92 -10.99 -13.54 -1.05
N CYS A 93 -9.84 -13.24 -1.66
CA CYS A 93 -9.22 -14.09 -2.66
C CYS A 93 -8.05 -14.94 -2.13
N MET A 94 -7.68 -14.74 -0.86
CA MET A 94 -6.65 -15.55 -0.23
C MET A 94 -6.96 -15.71 1.27
N GLU A 95 -6.35 -16.74 1.87
CA GLU A 95 -6.48 -16.99 3.31
C GLU A 95 -5.67 -15.98 4.11
N ASP A 96 -6.12 -15.75 5.34
CA ASP A 96 -5.48 -14.84 6.27
C ASP A 96 -4.01 -15.22 6.53
N ILE A 97 -3.16 -14.21 6.62
CA ILE A 97 -1.75 -14.37 6.98
C ILE A 97 -1.55 -13.95 8.44
N GLY A 98 -2.11 -12.82 8.85
CA GLY A 98 -1.97 -12.27 10.19
C GLY A 98 -1.94 -10.74 10.20
N ILE A 99 -1.30 -10.20 11.22
CA ILE A 99 -1.15 -8.76 11.44
C ILE A 99 0.34 -8.44 11.54
N VAL A 100 0.77 -7.40 10.84
CA VAL A 100 2.17 -6.93 10.87
C VAL A 100 2.21 -5.52 11.44
N ALA A 101 3.19 -5.25 12.29
CA ALA A 101 3.43 -3.91 12.85
C ALA A 101 4.86 -3.45 12.60
N SER A 102 5.06 -2.15 12.42
CA SER A 102 6.38 -1.54 12.23
C SER A 102 6.32 -0.04 12.56
N THR A 103 7.49 0.56 12.73
CA THR A 103 7.66 2.02 12.77
C THR A 103 8.13 2.61 11.44
N ASP A 104 8.29 1.77 10.41
CA ASP A 104 8.70 2.17 9.06
C ASP A 104 7.62 1.78 8.03
N PRO A 105 7.05 2.74 7.28
CA PRO A 105 5.95 2.47 6.34
C PRO A 105 6.40 1.68 5.10
N ILE A 106 7.67 1.80 4.70
CA ILE A 106 8.23 1.06 3.56
C ILE A 106 8.50 -0.38 3.97
N ALA A 107 9.14 -0.58 5.13
CA ALA A 107 9.46 -1.90 5.65
C ALA A 107 8.19 -2.74 5.87
N ILE A 108 7.13 -2.16 6.44
CA ILE A 108 5.88 -2.89 6.68
C ILE A 108 5.20 -3.30 5.38
N ASP A 109 5.09 -2.40 4.39
CA ASP A 109 4.46 -2.71 3.11
C ASP A 109 5.30 -3.75 2.35
N LYS A 110 6.63 -3.64 2.39
CA LYS A 110 7.54 -4.64 1.81
C LYS A 110 7.39 -6.01 2.48
N ALA A 111 7.33 -6.07 3.80
CA ALA A 111 7.11 -7.32 4.53
C ALA A 111 5.76 -7.97 4.15
N CYS A 112 4.70 -7.17 4.04
CA CYS A 112 3.38 -7.66 3.64
C CYS A 112 3.37 -8.22 2.21
N LEU A 113 4.03 -7.54 1.26
CA LEU A 113 4.22 -8.06 -0.10
C LEU A 113 4.97 -9.39 -0.08
N ASP A 114 6.10 -9.47 0.62
CA ASP A 114 6.90 -10.68 0.70
C ASP A 114 6.13 -11.85 1.32
N LEU A 115 5.34 -11.61 2.37
CA LEU A 115 4.45 -12.60 2.97
C LEU A 115 3.41 -13.08 1.96
N GLY A 116 2.78 -12.17 1.21
CA GLY A 116 1.85 -12.51 0.14
C GLY A 116 2.51 -13.35 -0.95
N TYR A 117 3.67 -12.93 -1.45
CA TYR A 117 4.41 -13.66 -2.49
C TYR A 117 4.91 -15.03 -2.01
N LYS A 118 5.41 -15.16 -0.78
CA LYS A 118 5.90 -16.40 -0.18
C LYS A 118 4.79 -17.35 0.26
N SER A 119 3.56 -16.87 0.44
CA SER A 119 2.44 -17.70 0.87
C SER A 119 2.30 -18.94 -0.03
N LYS A 120 2.18 -20.12 0.56
CA LYS A 120 1.94 -21.40 -0.17
C LYS A 120 0.47 -21.60 -0.56
N LYS A 121 -0.40 -20.67 -0.21
CA LYS A 121 -1.84 -20.76 -0.36
C LYS A 121 -2.25 -20.57 -1.82
N LYS A 122 -3.09 -21.47 -2.31
CA LYS A 122 -3.44 -21.60 -3.76
C LYS A 122 -4.14 -20.35 -4.33
N ARG A 123 -4.85 -19.60 -3.49
CA ARG A 123 -5.67 -18.45 -3.93
C ARG A 123 -4.92 -17.13 -4.09
N LYS A 124 -3.64 -17.06 -3.69
CA LYS A 124 -2.82 -15.83 -3.79
C LYS A 124 -2.67 -15.28 -5.21
N LYS A 125 -2.87 -16.13 -6.23
CA LYS A 125 -2.59 -15.80 -7.62
C LYS A 125 -3.30 -14.52 -8.07
N HIS A 126 -4.58 -14.36 -7.76
CA HIS A 126 -5.36 -13.19 -8.16
C HIS A 126 -4.85 -11.89 -7.52
N LEU A 127 -4.45 -11.94 -6.24
CA LEU A 127 -3.88 -10.79 -5.56
C LEU A 127 -2.53 -10.39 -6.19
N ILE A 128 -1.67 -11.37 -6.45
CA ILE A 128 -0.35 -11.11 -7.07
C ILE A 128 -0.53 -10.55 -8.49
N GLU A 129 -1.39 -11.15 -9.31
CA GLU A 129 -1.70 -10.65 -10.65
C GLU A 129 -2.22 -9.18 -10.60
N ARG A 130 -3.02 -8.82 -9.59
CA ARG A 130 -3.47 -7.45 -9.39
C ARG A 130 -2.28 -6.52 -9.09
N ILE A 131 -1.39 -6.91 -8.17
CA ILE A 131 -0.22 -6.13 -7.78
C ILE A 131 0.69 -5.91 -8.99
N GLU A 132 1.01 -6.98 -9.73
CA GLU A 132 1.91 -6.94 -10.88
C GLU A 132 1.31 -6.20 -12.07
N SER A 133 0.03 -6.45 -12.40
CA SER A 133 -0.64 -5.78 -13.53
C SER A 133 -0.78 -4.27 -13.35
N ARG A 134 -0.58 -3.77 -12.15
CA ARG A 134 -0.61 -2.35 -11.80
C ARG A 134 0.76 -1.80 -11.39
N ASN A 135 1.83 -2.53 -11.66
CA ASN A 135 3.19 -2.14 -11.26
C ASN A 135 3.28 -1.69 -9.79
N GLY A 136 2.48 -2.33 -8.90
CA GLY A 136 2.27 -1.84 -7.52
C GLY A 136 3.55 -1.77 -6.70
N VAL A 137 4.56 -2.59 -7.00
CA VAL A 137 5.86 -2.59 -6.34
C VAL A 137 6.63 -1.28 -6.57
N HIS A 138 6.41 -0.61 -7.69
CA HIS A 138 7.04 0.68 -8.02
C HIS A 138 6.81 1.75 -6.94
N THR A 139 5.68 1.71 -6.25
CA THR A 139 5.43 2.61 -5.10
C THR A 139 6.49 2.47 -4.01
N ILE A 140 6.90 1.22 -3.69
CA ILE A 140 7.98 0.97 -2.71
C ILE A 140 9.34 1.41 -3.26
N GLU A 141 9.64 1.07 -4.51
CA GLU A 141 10.92 1.43 -5.15
C GLU A 141 11.10 2.95 -5.17
N TYR A 142 10.06 3.68 -5.52
CA TYR A 142 10.12 5.14 -5.53
C TYR A 142 10.14 5.72 -4.10
N ALA A 143 9.42 5.13 -3.14
CA ALA A 143 9.48 5.52 -1.74
C ALA A 143 10.90 5.37 -1.16
N LEU A 144 11.61 4.28 -1.52
CA LEU A 144 13.02 4.09 -1.17
C LEU A 144 13.91 5.17 -1.80
N HIS A 145 13.70 5.50 -3.08
CA HIS A 145 14.41 6.61 -3.73
C HIS A 145 14.20 7.94 -3.00
N LEU A 146 13.01 8.18 -2.48
CA LEU A 146 12.70 9.37 -1.68
C LEU A 146 13.33 9.37 -0.28
N GLY A 147 13.78 8.21 0.24
CA GLY A 147 14.62 8.10 1.43
C GLY A 147 13.91 8.33 2.76
N TYR A 148 12.60 8.01 2.89
CA TYR A 148 11.88 8.16 4.15
C TYR A 148 11.63 6.84 4.91
N GLY A 149 12.30 5.76 4.51
CA GLY A 149 12.26 4.44 5.16
C GLY A 149 13.22 3.47 4.48
N THR A 150 13.07 2.18 4.79
CA THR A 150 13.94 1.10 4.30
C THR A 150 13.13 -0.13 3.88
N ASP A 151 13.64 -0.90 2.90
CA ASP A 151 13.11 -2.22 2.53
C ASP A 151 13.74 -3.38 3.31
N LYS A 152 14.72 -3.06 4.17
CA LYS A 152 15.40 -4.05 5.03
C LYS A 152 14.66 -4.16 6.35
N TYR A 153 14.22 -5.37 6.67
CA TYR A 153 13.50 -5.65 7.92
C TYR A 153 13.86 -7.04 8.45
N GLU A 154 13.69 -7.24 9.73
CA GLU A 154 13.60 -8.54 10.38
C GLU A 154 12.15 -8.80 10.75
N LEU A 155 11.62 -9.96 10.37
CA LEU A 155 10.28 -10.37 10.75
C LEU A 155 10.37 -11.23 12.02
N ILE A 156 9.77 -10.74 13.09
CA ILE A 156 9.70 -11.43 14.38
C ILE A 156 8.27 -11.93 14.55
N ASP A 157 8.11 -13.24 14.64
CA ASP A 157 6.82 -13.86 15.00
C ASP A 157 6.66 -13.77 16.53
N ILE A 158 5.50 -13.27 16.96
CA ILE A 158 5.18 -13.10 18.38
C ILE A 158 4.01 -13.99 18.82
N ASP A 159 3.47 -14.80 17.93
CA ASP A 159 2.42 -15.77 18.22
C ASP A 159 3.07 -17.09 18.68
N ASP A 160 3.24 -17.26 19.99
CA ASP A 160 3.66 -18.51 20.65
C ASP A 160 2.45 -19.32 21.15
#